data_1bc9a70a80a14bd31396178f6938234d
#
_entry.id   1bc9a70a80a14bd31396178f6938234d
#
_cell.length_a   1.000
_cell.length_b   1.000
_cell.length_c   1.000
_cell.angle_alpha   90.00
_cell.angle_beta   90.00
_cell.angle_gamma   90.00
#
_symmetry.space_group_name_H-M   'P 1'
#
loop_
_entity.id
_entity.type
_entity.pdbx_description
1 polymer ?
#
loop_
_entity_poly.entity_id
_entity_poly.type
_entity_poly.pdbx_seq_one_letter_code
_entity_poly.pdbx_strand_id
1 'polypeptide(L)'
;MTYLLATGVDPHPLCDANFFFHQLLSGVDVAIPSHASTPSQRRVFNLAKQMQNYMYLVGDAQARECVAVDAVYDPAGVVAAAEKLGCNVTAAIATHFHYDHIGHNGQSFGGPGMPLPGLRHFIELGLPVYIHASELAVAAQQISAQAEQLSPLGDGDEVSVGSVRLRVVHTPGHSPGSILLIAITDDGQQRLALSGDTVFPGSCGRLDLPGSSVDAMYSSLQTKVAALDDELPLFPGHAYGGPSSTIGREKASGFLRPSITLGSWRKMMAR
;
A
#
# COMPACT_ATOMS: atom_id res chain seq x y z
N MET A 1 -5.91 22.54 -4.25
CA MET A 1 -5.91 22.38 -5.73
C MET A 1 -5.05 23.42 -6.45
N THR A 2 -5.10 24.69 -6.07
CA THR A 2 -4.32 25.77 -6.73
C THR A 2 -2.79 25.51 -6.75
N TYR A 3 -2.22 24.93 -5.72
CA TYR A 3 -0.77 24.64 -5.67
C TYR A 3 -0.37 23.44 -6.54
N LEU A 4 -1.21 22.40 -6.65
CA LEU A 4 -0.95 21.25 -7.54
C LEU A 4 -0.87 21.69 -9.01
N LEU A 5 -1.78 22.58 -9.42
CA LEU A 5 -1.75 23.18 -10.76
C LEU A 5 -0.49 24.03 -10.99
N ALA A 6 0.05 24.65 -9.93
CA ALA A 6 1.28 25.43 -10.02
C ALA A 6 2.55 24.55 -10.24
N THR A 7 2.50 23.24 -9.95
CA THR A 7 3.61 22.31 -10.17
C THR A 7 3.74 21.81 -11.61
N GLY A 8 2.74 22.07 -12.45
CA GLY A 8 2.67 21.58 -13.84
C GLY A 8 2.39 20.07 -13.96
N VAL A 9 1.94 19.44 -12.88
CA VAL A 9 1.50 18.04 -12.85
C VAL A 9 -0.01 18.01 -12.70
N ASP A 10 -0.71 17.27 -13.54
CA ASP A 10 -2.17 17.10 -13.42
C ASP A 10 -2.51 16.36 -12.13
N PRO A 11 -3.35 16.93 -11.25
CA PRO A 11 -3.75 16.27 -10.02
C PRO A 11 -4.64 15.06 -10.33
N HIS A 12 -4.53 14.02 -9.49
CA HIS A 12 -5.46 12.87 -9.58
C HIS A 12 -6.92 13.37 -9.42
N PRO A 13 -7.89 12.80 -10.15
CA PRO A 13 -9.30 13.22 -10.08
C PRO A 13 -9.93 13.21 -8.69
N LEU A 14 -9.41 12.42 -7.74
CA LEU A 14 -9.87 12.41 -6.35
C LEU A 14 -9.32 13.57 -5.50
N CYS A 15 -8.31 14.31 -5.98
CA CYS A 15 -7.78 15.47 -5.26
C CYS A 15 -8.79 16.61 -5.27
N ASP A 16 -8.86 17.31 -4.13
CA ASP A 16 -9.61 18.57 -4.01
C ASP A 16 -8.83 19.57 -3.11
N ALA A 17 -9.52 20.58 -2.59
CA ALA A 17 -8.88 21.58 -1.74
C ALA A 17 -8.33 21.02 -0.42
N ASN A 18 -8.91 19.93 0.09
CA ASN A 18 -8.62 19.35 1.39
C ASN A 18 -7.93 17.99 1.30
N PHE A 19 -8.04 17.30 0.17
CA PHE A 19 -7.57 15.94 0.00
C PHE A 19 -6.52 15.83 -1.08
N PHE A 20 -5.35 15.27 -0.73
CA PHE A 20 -4.24 14.96 -1.61
C PHE A 20 -4.13 13.45 -1.82
N PHE A 21 -4.04 13.04 -3.06
CA PHE A 21 -3.83 11.64 -3.44
C PHE A 21 -3.00 11.53 -4.71
N HIS A 22 -2.02 10.63 -4.71
CA HIS A 22 -1.27 10.30 -5.92
C HIS A 22 -0.89 8.82 -5.92
N GLN A 23 -1.08 8.16 -7.07
CA GLN A 23 -0.71 6.77 -7.31
C GLN A 23 0.55 6.74 -8.18
N LEU A 24 1.59 6.04 -7.72
CA LEU A 24 2.86 5.88 -8.41
C LEU A 24 3.05 4.41 -8.81
N LEU A 25 3.35 4.15 -10.09
CA LEU A 25 3.65 2.80 -10.58
C LEU A 25 5.16 2.57 -10.63
N SER A 26 5.62 1.51 -9.98
CA SER A 26 7.03 1.11 -10.00
C SER A 26 7.52 0.76 -11.41
N GLY A 27 8.71 1.25 -11.75
CA GLY A 27 9.30 1.08 -13.07
C GLY A 27 8.78 2.03 -14.15
N VAL A 28 7.80 2.90 -13.81
CA VAL A 28 7.17 3.90 -14.71
C VAL A 28 7.29 5.30 -14.14
N ASP A 29 6.76 5.54 -12.94
CA ASP A 29 6.77 6.86 -12.28
C ASP A 29 7.96 7.01 -11.33
N VAL A 30 8.33 5.91 -10.65
CA VAL A 30 9.47 5.78 -9.75
C VAL A 30 10.21 4.48 -10.04
N ALA A 31 11.44 4.34 -9.54
CA ALA A 31 12.30 3.18 -9.80
C ALA A 31 12.45 2.86 -11.30
N ILE A 32 12.59 3.89 -12.14
CA ILE A 32 12.62 3.77 -13.61
C ILE A 32 13.99 3.20 -14.03
N PRO A 33 14.06 2.04 -14.73
CA PRO A 33 15.32 1.38 -15.07
C PRO A 33 16.33 2.23 -15.86
N SER A 34 15.85 3.16 -16.70
CA SER A 34 16.72 4.08 -17.46
C SER A 34 17.34 5.17 -16.59
N HIS A 35 16.79 5.44 -15.39
CA HIS A 35 17.29 6.44 -14.44
C HIS A 35 18.30 5.86 -13.44
N ALA A 36 18.56 4.55 -13.48
CA ALA A 36 19.48 3.89 -12.56
C ALA A 36 20.92 4.34 -12.79
N SER A 37 21.56 4.84 -11.74
CA SER A 37 22.95 5.35 -11.76
C SER A 37 24.01 4.24 -11.61
N THR A 38 23.63 3.09 -11.05
CA THR A 38 24.52 1.96 -10.79
C THR A 38 23.96 0.65 -11.31
N PRO A 39 24.82 -0.37 -11.58
CA PRO A 39 24.34 -1.70 -11.96
C PRO A 39 23.44 -2.35 -10.89
N SER A 40 23.71 -2.10 -9.61
CA SER A 40 22.89 -2.61 -8.50
C SER A 40 21.49 -1.97 -8.53
N GLN A 41 21.42 -0.65 -8.64
CA GLN A 41 20.15 0.08 -8.73
C GLN A 41 19.35 -0.34 -9.97
N ARG A 42 20.03 -0.58 -11.09
CA ARG A 42 19.37 -1.06 -12.32
C ARG A 42 18.70 -2.43 -12.10
N ARG A 43 19.34 -3.35 -11.34
CA ARG A 43 18.71 -4.64 -11.00
C ARG A 43 17.47 -4.46 -10.14
N VAL A 44 17.53 -3.58 -9.13
CA VAL A 44 16.37 -3.22 -8.28
C VAL A 44 15.25 -2.65 -9.13
N PHE A 45 15.54 -1.69 -10.01
CA PHE A 45 14.53 -1.03 -10.84
C PHE A 45 13.94 -1.95 -11.93
N ASN A 46 14.73 -2.92 -12.44
CA ASN A 46 14.19 -3.96 -13.32
C ASN A 46 13.23 -4.90 -12.57
N LEU A 47 13.54 -5.26 -11.33
CA LEU A 47 12.60 -6.01 -10.48
C LEU A 47 11.32 -5.21 -10.22
N ALA A 48 11.45 -3.94 -9.85
CA ALA A 48 10.33 -3.03 -9.64
C ALA A 48 9.38 -3.00 -10.85
N LYS A 49 9.94 -2.89 -12.05
CA LYS A 49 9.17 -2.92 -13.31
C LYS A 49 8.45 -4.25 -13.54
N GLN A 50 9.03 -5.38 -13.12
CA GLN A 50 8.40 -6.71 -13.24
C GLN A 50 7.28 -6.91 -12.22
N MET A 51 7.48 -6.43 -10.99
CA MET A 51 6.52 -6.59 -9.89
C MET A 51 5.31 -5.69 -10.04
N GLN A 52 5.44 -4.54 -10.71
CA GLN A 52 4.34 -3.61 -10.98
C GLN A 52 3.60 -3.14 -9.71
N ASN A 53 4.35 -2.88 -8.62
CA ASN A 53 3.75 -2.38 -7.40
C ASN A 53 3.23 -0.95 -7.60
N TYR A 54 2.10 -0.67 -6.98
CA TYR A 54 1.66 0.69 -6.73
C TYR A 54 2.16 1.17 -5.36
N MET A 55 2.61 2.41 -5.33
CA MET A 55 2.93 3.17 -4.13
C MET A 55 2.01 4.37 -4.07
N TYR A 56 1.67 4.80 -2.87
CA TYR A 56 0.69 5.86 -2.73
C TYR A 56 1.20 7.01 -1.88
N LEU A 57 0.79 8.23 -2.26
CA LEU A 57 0.92 9.43 -1.46
C LEU A 57 -0.50 9.90 -1.13
N VAL A 58 -0.83 9.94 0.15
CA VAL A 58 -2.19 10.30 0.64
C VAL A 58 -2.07 11.27 1.79
N GLY A 59 -2.85 12.34 1.77
CA GLY A 59 -2.81 13.29 2.87
C GLY A 59 -3.66 14.54 2.69
N ASP A 60 -3.23 15.59 3.34
CA ASP A 60 -3.90 16.89 3.42
C ASP A 60 -3.31 17.87 2.41
N ALA A 61 -4.15 18.32 1.49
CA ALA A 61 -3.77 19.27 0.45
C ALA A 61 -3.48 20.68 1.00
N GLN A 62 -4.13 21.10 2.08
CA GLN A 62 -3.92 22.41 2.70
C GLN A 62 -2.67 22.45 3.55
N ALA A 63 -2.47 21.40 4.38
CA ALA A 63 -1.26 21.25 5.19
C ALA A 63 -0.02 20.97 4.32
N ARG A 64 -0.21 20.49 3.08
CA ARG A 64 0.86 19.99 2.20
C ARG A 64 1.65 18.87 2.84
N GLU A 65 0.95 17.97 3.48
CA GLU A 65 1.50 16.81 4.17
C GLU A 65 0.89 15.53 3.60
N CYS A 66 1.70 14.51 3.42
CA CYS A 66 1.23 13.21 2.99
C CYS A 66 1.98 12.07 3.69
N VAL A 67 1.35 10.92 3.71
CA VAL A 67 1.96 9.63 4.09
C VAL A 67 2.32 8.87 2.82
N ALA A 68 3.50 8.23 2.83
CA ALA A 68 3.91 7.30 1.79
C ALA A 68 3.47 5.89 2.16
N VAL A 69 2.69 5.22 1.29
CA VAL A 69 2.22 3.85 1.52
C VAL A 69 2.94 2.91 0.55
N ASP A 70 3.50 1.82 1.10
CA ASP A 70 4.26 0.77 0.39
C ASP A 70 5.40 1.32 -0.48
N ALA A 71 6.11 2.34 0.02
CA ALA A 71 7.19 3.01 -0.69
C ALA A 71 8.48 2.17 -0.69
N VAL A 72 8.67 1.42 -1.76
CA VAL A 72 9.74 0.43 -1.97
C VAL A 72 10.52 0.70 -3.26
N TYR A 73 11.65 0.03 -3.47
CA TYR A 73 12.57 0.11 -4.60
C TYR A 73 13.28 1.46 -4.78
N ASP A 74 12.56 2.57 -4.66
CA ASP A 74 13.08 3.95 -4.78
C ASP A 74 12.34 4.90 -3.83
N PRO A 75 12.44 4.68 -2.50
CA PRO A 75 11.75 5.54 -1.53
C PRO A 75 12.19 7.01 -1.60
N ALA A 76 13.44 7.28 -1.96
CA ALA A 76 13.92 8.64 -2.21
C ALA A 76 13.21 9.27 -3.42
N GLY A 77 12.98 8.50 -4.49
CA GLY A 77 12.19 8.92 -5.64
C GLY A 77 10.73 9.20 -5.28
N VAL A 78 10.13 8.42 -4.36
CA VAL A 78 8.77 8.66 -3.83
C VAL A 78 8.72 9.99 -3.05
N VAL A 79 9.70 10.26 -2.18
CA VAL A 79 9.81 11.55 -1.46
C VAL A 79 9.97 12.71 -2.45
N ALA A 80 10.86 12.58 -3.43
CA ALA A 80 11.06 13.61 -4.46
C ALA A 80 9.80 13.85 -5.31
N ALA A 81 8.99 12.79 -5.57
CA ALA A 81 7.72 12.92 -6.24
C ALA A 81 6.71 13.72 -5.40
N ALA A 82 6.62 13.46 -4.09
CA ALA A 82 5.79 14.23 -3.18
C ALA A 82 6.19 15.73 -3.17
N GLU A 83 7.48 16.02 -3.02
CA GLU A 83 8.01 17.39 -3.03
C GLU A 83 7.71 18.11 -4.35
N LYS A 84 7.87 17.43 -5.49
CA LYS A 84 7.54 17.96 -6.81
C LYS A 84 6.04 18.27 -6.95
N LEU A 85 5.19 17.50 -6.27
CA LEU A 85 3.75 17.75 -6.17
C LEU A 85 3.38 18.80 -5.11
N GLY A 86 4.38 19.39 -4.42
CA GLY A 86 4.20 20.41 -3.40
C GLY A 86 3.77 19.87 -2.05
N CYS A 87 3.99 18.58 -1.78
CA CYS A 87 3.66 17.89 -0.54
C CYS A 87 4.91 17.37 0.17
N ASN A 88 4.90 17.35 1.49
CA ASN A 88 5.97 16.77 2.31
C ASN A 88 5.53 15.40 2.84
N VAL A 89 6.40 14.39 2.73
CA VAL A 89 6.16 13.10 3.38
C VAL A 89 6.45 13.23 4.87
N THR A 90 5.46 12.94 5.70
CA THR A 90 5.55 13.04 7.18
C THR A 90 5.57 11.69 7.88
N ALA A 91 5.22 10.61 7.18
CA ALA A 91 5.27 9.25 7.69
C ALA A 91 5.29 8.23 6.54
N ALA A 92 5.60 6.97 6.86
CA ALA A 92 5.43 5.85 5.95
C ALA A 92 4.57 4.75 6.59
N ILE A 93 3.74 4.07 5.79
CA ILE A 93 2.90 2.95 6.22
C ILE A 93 3.13 1.78 5.27
N ALA A 94 3.26 0.56 5.81
CA ALA A 94 3.19 -0.67 5.05
C ALA A 94 1.81 -1.33 5.17
N THR A 95 1.26 -1.79 4.04
CA THR A 95 0.04 -2.61 4.04
C THR A 95 0.30 -4.01 4.58
N HIS A 96 1.51 -4.55 4.40
CA HIS A 96 1.97 -5.83 4.92
C HIS A 96 3.50 -5.99 4.75
N PHE A 97 4.07 -7.07 5.31
CA PHE A 97 5.53 -7.23 5.46
C PHE A 97 6.28 -7.74 4.22
N HIS A 98 5.65 -8.09 3.11
CA HIS A 98 6.38 -8.65 1.97
C HIS A 98 7.44 -7.68 1.43
N TYR A 99 8.55 -8.24 0.93
CA TYR A 99 9.75 -7.48 0.56
C TYR A 99 9.49 -6.40 -0.50
N ASP A 100 8.53 -6.65 -1.35
CA ASP A 100 8.11 -5.76 -2.42
C ASP A 100 7.13 -4.67 -1.97
N HIS A 101 6.87 -4.56 -0.65
CA HIS A 101 6.12 -3.47 -0.01
C HIS A 101 6.97 -2.73 1.03
N ILE A 102 7.89 -3.42 1.72
CA ILE A 102 8.68 -2.80 2.81
C ILE A 102 10.18 -2.70 2.52
N GLY A 103 10.68 -3.35 1.47
CA GLY A 103 12.10 -3.49 1.22
C GLY A 103 12.71 -4.74 1.85
N HIS A 104 14.02 -4.93 1.66
CA HIS A 104 14.73 -6.13 2.10
C HIS A 104 16.22 -5.87 2.30
N ASN A 105 16.82 -6.47 3.33
CA ASN A 105 18.26 -6.33 3.63
C ASN A 105 19.18 -7.20 2.75
N GLY A 106 18.62 -8.07 1.91
CA GLY A 106 19.35 -8.99 1.05
C GLY A 106 19.77 -10.30 1.72
N GLN A 107 19.58 -10.46 3.02
CA GLN A 107 20.05 -11.60 3.82
C GLN A 107 18.93 -12.43 4.44
N SER A 108 17.75 -11.85 4.64
CA SER A 108 16.62 -12.54 5.26
C SER A 108 16.03 -13.59 4.33
N PHE A 109 15.47 -14.65 4.91
CA PHE A 109 14.82 -15.72 4.16
C PHE A 109 13.58 -15.21 3.41
N GLY A 110 13.37 -15.69 2.19
CA GLY A 110 12.19 -15.38 1.38
C GLY A 110 12.30 -14.12 0.51
N GLY A 111 13.45 -13.43 0.54
CA GLY A 111 13.66 -12.23 -0.27
C GLY A 111 14.30 -12.51 -1.63
N PRO A 112 14.50 -11.47 -2.44
CA PRO A 112 15.03 -11.55 -3.81
C PRO A 112 16.54 -11.83 -3.89
N GLY A 113 17.21 -12.15 -2.78
CA GLY A 113 18.66 -12.37 -2.71
C GLY A 113 19.53 -11.12 -2.91
N MET A 114 18.92 -9.94 -2.84
CA MET A 114 19.60 -8.65 -2.92
C MET A 114 18.90 -7.62 -2.03
N PRO A 115 19.62 -6.57 -1.54
CA PRO A 115 18.99 -5.49 -0.81
C PRO A 115 17.98 -4.74 -1.70
N LEU A 116 16.82 -4.42 -1.12
CA LEU A 116 15.81 -3.54 -1.72
C LEU A 116 15.58 -2.35 -0.78
N PRO A 117 15.75 -1.11 -1.27
CA PRO A 117 15.34 0.07 -0.52
C PRO A 117 13.84 0.04 -0.21
N GLY A 118 13.44 0.57 0.93
CA GLY A 118 12.05 0.60 1.39
C GLY A 118 11.90 1.35 2.70
N LEU A 119 11.11 0.84 3.65
CA LEU A 119 10.77 1.51 4.91
C LEU A 119 11.98 1.97 5.74
N ARG A 120 13.11 1.27 5.66
CA ARG A 120 14.35 1.68 6.34
C ARG A 120 14.77 3.11 5.99
N HIS A 121 14.54 3.55 4.75
CA HIS A 121 14.84 4.91 4.32
C HIS A 121 14.09 5.97 5.15
N PHE A 122 12.81 5.73 5.46
CA PHE A 122 12.00 6.66 6.26
C PHE A 122 12.45 6.66 7.73
N ILE A 123 12.87 5.51 8.27
CA ILE A 123 13.49 5.44 9.60
C ILE A 123 14.76 6.30 9.65
N GLU A 124 15.61 6.22 8.62
CA GLU A 124 16.86 7.00 8.51
C GLU A 124 16.59 8.51 8.35
N LEU A 125 15.43 8.90 7.81
CA LEU A 125 14.96 10.29 7.80
C LEU A 125 14.36 10.75 9.14
N GLY A 126 14.23 9.85 10.13
CA GLY A 126 13.60 10.14 11.42
C GLY A 126 12.09 10.26 11.37
N LEU A 127 11.45 9.73 10.32
CA LEU A 127 10.00 9.75 10.15
C LEU A 127 9.35 8.54 10.82
N PRO A 128 8.13 8.68 11.36
CA PRO A 128 7.33 7.54 11.83
C PRO A 128 7.09 6.52 10.73
N VAL A 129 7.26 5.23 11.05
CA VAL A 129 7.03 4.12 10.14
C VAL A 129 6.06 3.14 10.78
N TYR A 130 4.94 2.91 10.12
CA TYR A 130 3.84 2.11 10.65
C TYR A 130 3.70 0.78 9.91
N ILE A 131 3.39 -0.27 10.67
CA ILE A 131 3.03 -1.60 10.17
C ILE A 131 2.09 -2.29 11.16
N HIS A 132 1.30 -3.26 10.71
CA HIS A 132 0.44 -4.01 11.63
C HIS A 132 1.25 -4.78 12.69
N ALA A 133 0.77 -4.75 13.95
CA ALA A 133 1.47 -5.29 15.12
C ALA A 133 1.92 -6.76 14.95
N SER A 134 1.11 -7.60 14.26
CA SER A 134 1.44 -9.02 14.05
C SER A 134 2.64 -9.26 13.13
N GLU A 135 3.08 -8.25 12.37
CA GLU A 135 4.21 -8.35 11.44
C GLU A 135 5.43 -7.52 11.85
N LEU A 136 5.32 -6.78 12.94
CA LEU A 136 6.37 -5.85 13.39
C LEU A 136 7.73 -6.53 13.52
N ALA A 137 7.80 -7.70 14.16
CA ALA A 137 9.06 -8.40 14.40
C ALA A 137 9.70 -8.91 13.11
N VAL A 138 8.92 -9.52 12.21
CA VAL A 138 9.42 -10.03 10.93
C VAL A 138 9.83 -8.90 9.99
N ALA A 139 9.08 -7.80 9.97
CA ALA A 139 9.40 -6.62 9.19
C ALA A 139 10.70 -5.97 9.67
N ALA A 140 10.86 -5.77 10.98
CA ALA A 140 12.09 -5.22 11.56
C ALA A 140 13.32 -6.05 11.17
N GLN A 141 13.23 -7.37 11.30
CA GLN A 141 14.30 -8.29 10.89
C GLN A 141 14.62 -8.15 9.39
N GLN A 142 13.58 -8.10 8.54
CA GLN A 142 13.72 -8.08 7.09
C GLN A 142 14.41 -6.81 6.58
N ILE A 143 14.13 -5.66 7.18
CA ILE A 143 14.74 -4.38 6.79
C ILE A 143 15.96 -3.99 7.64
N SER A 144 16.41 -4.86 8.54
CA SER A 144 17.50 -4.60 9.51
C SER A 144 17.26 -3.36 10.38
N ALA A 145 16.05 -3.23 10.90
CA ALA A 145 15.66 -2.21 11.87
C ALA A 145 15.51 -2.82 13.28
N GLN A 146 15.47 -1.97 14.31
CA GLN A 146 15.02 -2.37 15.64
C GLN A 146 13.48 -2.33 15.67
N ALA A 147 12.84 -3.21 16.43
CA ALA A 147 11.37 -3.26 16.51
C ALA A 147 10.78 -1.93 17.01
N GLU A 148 11.47 -1.25 17.92
CA GLU A 148 11.09 0.04 18.51
C GLU A 148 11.13 1.22 17.52
N GLN A 149 11.75 1.03 16.35
CA GLN A 149 11.76 2.01 15.26
C GLN A 149 10.51 1.92 14.37
N LEU A 150 9.69 0.88 14.57
CA LEU A 150 8.43 0.68 13.89
C LEU A 150 7.27 0.91 14.86
N SER A 151 6.24 1.59 14.40
CA SER A 151 5.02 1.88 15.17
C SER A 151 3.95 0.82 14.84
N PRO A 152 3.49 0.04 15.83
CA PRO A 152 2.48 -0.99 15.59
C PRO A 152 1.11 -0.37 15.30
N LEU A 153 0.37 -0.96 14.35
CA LEU A 153 -1.03 -0.67 14.07
C LEU A 153 -1.91 -1.87 14.41
N GLY A 154 -3.13 -1.59 14.87
CA GLY A 154 -4.19 -2.56 15.07
C GLY A 154 -5.44 -2.24 14.24
N ASP A 155 -6.42 -3.14 14.27
CA ASP A 155 -7.72 -2.95 13.59
C ASP A 155 -8.45 -1.74 14.19
N GLY A 156 -8.86 -0.80 13.36
CA GLY A 156 -9.55 0.42 13.77
C GLY A 156 -8.64 1.60 14.15
N ASP A 157 -7.32 1.40 14.25
CA ASP A 157 -6.40 2.51 14.49
C ASP A 157 -6.43 3.52 13.35
N GLU A 158 -6.08 4.77 13.67
CA GLU A 158 -6.04 5.86 12.69
C GLU A 158 -4.66 6.53 12.70
N VAL A 159 -4.09 6.76 11.51
CA VAL A 159 -2.90 7.59 11.33
C VAL A 159 -3.35 8.91 10.74
N SER A 160 -3.13 10.01 11.48
CA SER A 160 -3.50 11.36 11.05
C SER A 160 -2.38 12.00 10.21
N VAL A 161 -2.76 12.70 9.16
CA VAL A 161 -1.91 13.54 8.33
C VAL A 161 -2.65 14.83 8.00
N GLY A 162 -2.31 15.92 8.69
CA GLY A 162 -3.13 17.13 8.71
C GLY A 162 -4.57 16.81 9.15
N SER A 163 -5.54 17.20 8.34
CA SER A 163 -6.98 16.96 8.54
C SER A 163 -7.46 15.59 8.02
N VAL A 164 -6.61 14.84 7.33
CA VAL A 164 -6.95 13.51 6.78
C VAL A 164 -6.53 12.40 7.75
N ARG A 165 -7.38 11.39 7.90
CA ARG A 165 -7.11 10.19 8.72
C ARG A 165 -7.08 8.95 7.83
N LEU A 166 -6.08 8.10 8.03
CA LEU A 166 -6.00 6.78 7.42
C LEU A 166 -6.40 5.74 8.46
N ARG A 167 -7.64 5.23 8.36
CA ARG A 167 -8.16 4.20 9.26
C ARG A 167 -7.75 2.82 8.79
N VAL A 168 -7.22 2.04 9.71
CA VAL A 168 -6.78 0.66 9.50
C VAL A 168 -7.96 -0.30 9.55
N VAL A 169 -8.07 -1.16 8.55
CA VAL A 169 -8.92 -2.35 8.56
C VAL A 169 -8.01 -3.56 8.45
N HIS A 170 -7.88 -4.34 9.51
CA HIS A 170 -7.06 -5.55 9.51
C HIS A 170 -7.74 -6.63 8.66
N THR A 171 -7.08 -7.04 7.58
CA THR A 171 -7.59 -7.98 6.57
C THR A 171 -6.62 -9.16 6.37
N PRO A 172 -6.40 -9.99 7.41
CA PRO A 172 -5.48 -11.11 7.32
C PRO A 172 -5.91 -12.12 6.24
N GLY A 173 -4.90 -12.75 5.63
CA GLY A 173 -5.14 -13.78 4.62
C GLY A 173 -3.98 -13.91 3.65
N HIS A 174 -3.63 -12.86 2.91
CA HIS A 174 -2.41 -12.82 2.11
C HIS A 174 -1.16 -12.88 2.99
N SER A 175 -1.19 -12.13 4.08
CA SER A 175 -0.25 -12.23 5.20
C SER A 175 -0.99 -12.09 6.54
N PRO A 176 -0.36 -12.42 7.69
CA PRO A 176 -1.02 -12.31 9.00
C PRO A 176 -1.41 -10.90 9.40
N GLY A 177 -0.67 -9.90 8.95
CA GLY A 177 -0.88 -8.49 9.28
C GLY A 177 -1.30 -7.63 8.09
N SER A 178 -1.79 -8.23 7.00
CA SER A 178 -2.35 -7.46 5.88
C SER A 178 -3.41 -6.49 6.37
N ILE A 179 -3.31 -5.22 5.96
CA ILE A 179 -4.28 -4.17 6.25
C ILE A 179 -4.79 -3.51 4.97
N LEU A 180 -6.00 -3.00 5.06
CA LEU A 180 -6.57 -2.04 4.12
C LEU A 180 -6.63 -0.69 4.84
N LEU A 181 -6.32 0.40 4.15
CA LEU A 181 -6.35 1.75 4.69
C LEU A 181 -7.49 2.53 4.05
N ILE A 182 -8.38 3.11 4.87
CA ILE A 182 -9.47 3.98 4.39
C ILE A 182 -9.08 5.43 4.67
N ALA A 183 -8.93 6.23 3.62
CA ALA A 183 -8.71 7.66 3.76
C ALA A 183 -10.03 8.38 4.06
N ILE A 184 -10.06 9.17 5.14
CA ILE A 184 -11.24 9.85 5.67
C ILE A 184 -10.87 11.33 5.89
N THR A 185 -11.67 12.23 5.33
CA THR A 185 -11.55 13.68 5.54
C THR A 185 -12.27 14.14 6.82
N ASP A 186 -12.01 15.35 7.29
CA ASP A 186 -12.57 15.89 8.54
C ASP A 186 -14.10 15.89 8.62
N ASP A 187 -14.77 16.04 7.45
CA ASP A 187 -16.22 15.93 7.34
C ASP A 187 -16.75 14.51 7.47
N GLY A 188 -15.85 13.53 7.69
CA GLY A 188 -16.17 12.11 7.83
C GLY A 188 -16.33 11.36 6.50
N GLN A 189 -16.10 12.02 5.35
CA GLN A 189 -16.22 11.37 4.05
C GLN A 189 -15.08 10.39 3.83
N GLN A 190 -15.42 9.12 3.51
CA GLN A 190 -14.46 8.13 3.03
C GLN A 190 -14.14 8.42 1.56
N ARG A 191 -12.88 8.69 1.27
CA ARG A 191 -12.44 9.11 -0.06
C ARG A 191 -11.98 7.95 -0.94
N LEU A 192 -11.28 6.99 -0.34
CA LEU A 192 -10.76 5.80 -1.02
C LEU A 192 -10.32 4.74 -0.01
N ALA A 193 -10.12 3.52 -0.52
CA ALA A 193 -9.49 2.41 0.18
C ALA A 193 -8.21 1.98 -0.56
N LEU A 194 -7.07 1.89 0.15
CA LEU A 194 -5.84 1.26 -0.31
C LEU A 194 -5.85 -0.19 0.19
N SER A 195 -5.95 -1.15 -0.71
CA SER A 195 -6.18 -2.55 -0.32
C SER A 195 -4.91 -3.39 -0.16
N GLY A 196 -3.73 -2.85 -0.48
CA GLY A 196 -2.54 -3.67 -0.59
C GLY A 196 -2.82 -4.92 -1.42
N ASP A 197 -2.39 -6.06 -0.90
CA ASP A 197 -2.61 -7.36 -1.55
C ASP A 197 -3.85 -8.13 -1.05
N THR A 198 -4.75 -7.43 -0.35
CA THR A 198 -6.03 -8.04 0.05
C THR A 198 -6.98 -8.19 -1.14
N VAL A 199 -7.16 -7.13 -1.93
CA VAL A 199 -8.06 -7.11 -3.10
C VAL A 199 -7.35 -6.48 -4.28
N PHE A 200 -7.37 -7.17 -5.41
CA PHE A 200 -7.04 -6.63 -6.73
C PHE A 200 -8.31 -6.53 -7.58
N PRO A 201 -8.36 -5.68 -8.61
CA PRO A 201 -9.47 -5.71 -9.56
C PRO A 201 -9.69 -7.12 -10.13
N GLY A 202 -10.80 -7.76 -9.74
CA GLY A 202 -11.16 -9.12 -10.16
C GLY A 202 -10.44 -10.27 -9.45
N SER A 203 -9.51 -10.02 -8.52
CA SER A 203 -8.73 -11.07 -7.82
C SER A 203 -8.30 -10.65 -6.41
N CYS A 204 -7.42 -11.42 -5.79
CA CYS A 204 -6.80 -11.10 -4.50
C CYS A 204 -5.33 -11.55 -4.49
N GLY A 205 -4.59 -11.16 -3.44
CA GLY A 205 -3.22 -11.60 -3.20
C GLY A 205 -3.10 -13.14 -3.08
N ARG A 206 -1.91 -13.64 -3.37
CA ARG A 206 -1.58 -15.08 -3.31
C ARG A 206 -1.83 -15.64 -1.90
N LEU A 207 -2.26 -16.91 -1.84
CA LEU A 207 -2.56 -17.63 -0.60
C LEU A 207 -1.73 -18.91 -0.44
N ASP A 208 -0.64 -19.00 -1.17
CA ASP A 208 0.34 -20.11 -1.15
C ASP A 208 1.71 -19.69 -0.56
N LEU A 209 1.78 -18.50 0.03
CA LEU A 209 2.98 -17.97 0.68
C LEU A 209 3.02 -18.34 2.17
N PRO A 210 4.22 -18.40 2.79
CA PRO A 210 4.35 -18.63 4.22
C PRO A 210 3.56 -17.59 5.04
N GLY A 211 2.72 -18.07 5.96
CA GLY A 211 1.87 -17.21 6.79
C GLY A 211 0.53 -16.85 6.17
N SER A 212 0.28 -17.17 4.88
CA SER A 212 -1.02 -16.94 4.26
C SER A 212 -2.10 -17.91 4.78
N SER A 213 -3.37 -17.50 4.68
CA SER A 213 -4.51 -18.29 5.12
C SER A 213 -5.71 -18.08 4.20
N VAL A 214 -6.12 -19.16 3.54
CA VAL A 214 -7.29 -19.18 2.66
C VAL A 214 -8.57 -18.79 3.42
N ASP A 215 -8.75 -19.29 4.63
CA ASP A 215 -9.94 -19.05 5.43
C ASP A 215 -9.96 -17.62 6.01
N ALA A 216 -8.82 -17.11 6.45
CA ALA A 216 -8.72 -15.74 6.91
C ALA A 216 -8.98 -14.74 5.79
N MET A 217 -8.44 -14.98 4.58
CA MET A 217 -8.73 -14.16 3.40
C MET A 217 -10.22 -14.15 3.08
N TYR A 218 -10.87 -15.30 3.09
CA TYR A 218 -12.33 -15.38 2.88
C TYR A 218 -13.09 -14.53 3.90
N SER A 219 -12.75 -14.65 5.18
CA SER A 219 -13.37 -13.84 6.24
C SER A 219 -13.14 -12.36 6.01
N SER A 220 -11.89 -11.94 5.73
CA SER A 220 -11.53 -10.55 5.45
C SER A 220 -12.33 -9.98 4.28
N LEU A 221 -12.42 -10.72 3.17
CA LEU A 221 -13.15 -10.30 1.98
C LEU A 221 -14.65 -10.19 2.23
N GLN A 222 -15.28 -11.22 2.83
CA GLN A 222 -16.73 -11.33 2.91
C GLN A 222 -17.34 -10.58 4.11
N THR A 223 -16.56 -10.35 5.20
CA THR A 223 -17.13 -9.70 6.40
C THR A 223 -16.64 -8.27 6.62
N LYS A 224 -15.41 -7.94 6.18
CA LYS A 224 -14.83 -6.60 6.39
C LYS A 224 -14.90 -5.77 5.11
N VAL A 225 -14.30 -6.26 4.02
CA VAL A 225 -14.21 -5.48 2.78
C VAL A 225 -15.57 -5.36 2.10
N ALA A 226 -16.35 -6.46 2.04
CA ALA A 226 -17.69 -6.42 1.49
C ALA A 226 -18.71 -5.60 2.30
N ALA A 227 -18.38 -5.21 3.54
CA ALA A 227 -19.20 -4.31 4.34
C ALA A 227 -18.98 -2.81 4.03
N LEU A 228 -17.97 -2.48 3.24
CA LEU A 228 -17.67 -1.10 2.84
C LEU A 228 -18.69 -0.60 1.80
N ASP A 229 -18.77 0.73 1.65
CA ASP A 229 -19.65 1.39 0.69
C ASP A 229 -19.32 0.97 -0.76
N ASP A 230 -20.34 0.72 -1.57
CA ASP A 230 -20.19 0.24 -2.95
C ASP A 230 -19.49 1.27 -3.85
N GLU A 231 -19.70 2.55 -3.60
CA GLU A 231 -19.10 3.64 -4.38
C GLU A 231 -17.65 3.95 -3.95
N LEU A 232 -17.16 3.35 -2.85
CA LEU A 232 -15.82 3.62 -2.36
C LEU A 232 -14.77 3.14 -3.39
N PRO A 233 -13.93 4.05 -3.93
CA PRO A 233 -12.84 3.68 -4.81
C PRO A 233 -11.81 2.81 -4.09
N LEU A 234 -11.33 1.78 -4.79
CA LEU A 234 -10.37 0.80 -4.27
C LEU A 234 -9.12 0.81 -5.13
N PHE A 235 -7.96 0.91 -4.48
CA PHE A 235 -6.64 0.96 -5.10
C PHE A 235 -5.76 -0.18 -4.59
N PRO A 236 -5.25 -1.06 -5.46
CA PRO A 236 -4.55 -2.29 -5.10
C PRO A 236 -3.05 -2.10 -4.88
N GLY A 237 -2.36 -3.08 -4.29
CA GLY A 237 -0.90 -3.09 -4.15
C GLY A 237 -0.13 -3.27 -5.46
N HIS A 238 -0.77 -3.86 -6.48
CA HIS A 238 -0.15 -4.14 -7.79
C HIS A 238 -1.07 -3.83 -8.96
N ALA A 239 -0.48 -3.63 -10.14
CA ALA A 239 -1.22 -3.34 -11.39
C ALA A 239 -1.88 -4.59 -12.04
N TYR A 240 -1.99 -5.70 -11.31
CA TYR A 240 -2.58 -6.96 -11.79
C TYR A 240 -4.09 -6.85 -11.98
N GLY A 241 -4.61 -6.47 -13.07
CA GLY A 241 -6.04 -6.34 -13.33
C GLY A 241 -6.51 -4.89 -13.47
N GLY A 242 -5.63 -3.94 -13.26
CA GLY A 242 -5.91 -2.52 -13.48
C GLY A 242 -5.49 -1.61 -12.32
N PRO A 243 -5.56 -0.29 -12.52
CA PRO A 243 -5.07 0.68 -11.55
C PRO A 243 -6.02 0.88 -10.36
N SER A 244 -7.30 0.58 -10.51
CA SER A 244 -8.32 0.79 -9.48
C SER A 244 -9.60 0.01 -9.79
N SER A 245 -10.48 -0.09 -8.78
CA SER A 245 -11.82 -0.63 -8.88
C SER A 245 -12.76 0.17 -7.95
N THR A 246 -13.94 -0.34 -7.68
CA THR A 246 -14.79 0.08 -6.57
C THR A 246 -15.25 -1.15 -5.79
N ILE A 247 -15.65 -0.97 -4.54
CA ILE A 247 -16.20 -2.06 -3.72
C ILE A 247 -17.40 -2.70 -4.42
N GLY A 248 -18.32 -1.91 -4.97
CA GLY A 248 -19.50 -2.40 -5.69
C GLY A 248 -19.15 -3.21 -6.94
N ARG A 249 -18.13 -2.80 -7.71
CA ARG A 249 -17.64 -3.57 -8.86
C ARG A 249 -17.13 -4.94 -8.44
N GLU A 250 -16.34 -5.01 -7.35
CA GLU A 250 -15.82 -6.27 -6.83
C GLU A 250 -16.93 -7.16 -6.22
N LYS A 251 -18.00 -6.57 -5.65
CA LYS A 251 -19.22 -7.30 -5.25
C LYS A 251 -20.02 -7.84 -6.45
N ALA A 252 -20.01 -7.16 -7.58
CA ALA A 252 -20.72 -7.58 -8.77
C ALA A 252 -19.99 -8.69 -9.55
N SER A 253 -18.66 -8.60 -9.70
CA SER A 253 -17.89 -9.47 -10.59
C SER A 253 -16.63 -10.08 -9.97
N GLY A 254 -16.10 -9.52 -8.89
CA GLY A 254 -14.85 -9.95 -8.23
C GLY A 254 -15.05 -11.00 -7.12
N PHE A 255 -14.10 -11.04 -6.20
CA PHE A 255 -14.09 -11.98 -5.08
C PHE A 255 -14.93 -11.52 -3.87
N LEU A 256 -15.49 -10.31 -3.89
CA LEU A 256 -16.45 -9.84 -2.88
C LEU A 256 -17.88 -10.28 -3.16
N ARG A 257 -18.14 -11.07 -4.21
CA ARG A 257 -19.52 -11.53 -4.54
C ARG A 257 -20.14 -12.30 -3.40
N PRO A 258 -21.36 -11.92 -2.97
CA PRO A 258 -22.07 -12.62 -1.87
C PRO A 258 -22.38 -14.10 -2.17
N SER A 259 -22.34 -14.49 -3.45
CA SER A 259 -22.55 -15.88 -3.88
C SER A 259 -21.37 -16.81 -3.60
N ILE A 260 -20.20 -16.28 -3.26
CA ILE A 260 -19.03 -17.09 -2.92
C ILE A 260 -19.15 -17.60 -1.49
N THR A 261 -19.37 -18.91 -1.35
CA THR A 261 -19.37 -19.59 -0.05
C THR A 261 -17.96 -20.01 0.35
N LEU A 262 -17.70 -20.22 1.64
CA LEU A 262 -16.38 -20.71 2.11
C LEU A 262 -15.99 -22.03 1.40
N GLY A 263 -16.96 -22.92 1.16
CA GLY A 263 -16.71 -24.18 0.47
C GLY A 263 -16.30 -24.01 -1.00
N SER A 264 -16.94 -23.08 -1.73
CA SER A 264 -16.56 -22.75 -3.11
C SER A 264 -15.23 -22.01 -3.15
N TRP A 265 -14.97 -21.10 -2.20
CA TRP A 265 -13.72 -20.38 -2.04
C TRP A 265 -12.53 -21.32 -1.86
N ARG A 266 -12.59 -22.25 -0.90
CA ARG A 266 -11.53 -23.27 -0.69
C ARG A 266 -11.23 -24.08 -1.94
N LYS A 267 -12.27 -24.44 -2.73
CA LYS A 267 -12.10 -25.15 -4.01
C LYS A 267 -11.41 -24.29 -5.08
N MET A 268 -11.69 -22.99 -5.11
CA MET A 268 -11.03 -22.06 -6.04
C MET A 268 -9.56 -21.87 -5.71
N MET A 269 -9.22 -21.74 -4.41
CA MET A 269 -7.86 -21.49 -3.94
C MET A 269 -7.00 -22.77 -3.88
N ALA A 270 -7.56 -23.96 -3.97
CA ALA A 270 -6.84 -25.23 -4.00
C ALA A 270 -6.28 -25.61 -5.39
N ARG A 271 -6.48 -24.76 -6.40
CA ARG A 271 -5.98 -24.94 -7.78
C ARG A 271 -4.66 -24.24 -8.01
#